data_1738ce7155fa700ba93068f25988903f
#
_entry.id   1738ce7155fa700ba93068f25988903f
#
_cell.length_a   1.000
_cell.length_b   1.000
_cell.length_c   1.000
_cell.angle_alpha   90.00
_cell.angle_beta   90.00
_cell.angle_gamma   90.00
#
_symmetry.space_group_name_H-M   'P 1'
#
loop_
_entity.id
_entity.type
_entity.pdbx_description
1 polymer ?
#
loop_
_entity_poly.entity_id
_entity_poly.type
_entity_poly.pdbx_seq_one_letter_code
_entity_poly.pdbx_strand_id
1 'polypeptide(L)'
;MNVTPRAKQWFVKIIKYLAVAWAVYVLVINALFQIPLTQTVINKIRPEKFFIRWENAWSVIPGRVHVSGASANGNSRGQMWQVDVGSASGSISLLPLVAKRVWVDGVSGEDISFRLRPRLKADKDYSRIEAFFPEIEGLEVTPAVTTPRKKKRPWHISVEDIHVTGPLEYWIFNVKGQAGGDIHGDLKYRSPGGPLELDVFDFELDLGAHYINGDNEMFPQGRLAGSMGFTPFMPRENKGLPMLNYLLVDADVDIEMNSLRFIKLFMLNFQGLDVDGTGKVAGRLHFEEGRVMEGTDLAIDARDLRVDVPGHSIRGRGDVDLDMGPETDGLMDLSFRFRDLEVIHENDDRPMLTGQDLLLSIGGDGRILPNPEQINLSREFGLQIEALSVPDLSLFQRYIPEKWPLSLYGGLGELSGGMMLTPEAYDVDMALNSNEADIC
;
A
#
# COMPACT_ATOMS: atom_id res chain seq x y z
N MET A 1 -15.36 -42.83 42.76
CA MET A 1 -16.19 -41.81 43.41
C MET A 1 -17.66 -42.15 43.13
N ASN A 2 -18.40 -42.71 44.11
CA ASN A 2 -19.82 -43.00 43.95
C ASN A 2 -20.65 -41.73 44.11
N VAL A 3 -21.12 -41.17 43.02
CA VAL A 3 -22.04 -40.00 43.02
C VAL A 3 -23.36 -40.45 43.65
N THR A 4 -23.79 -39.78 44.72
CA THR A 4 -25.05 -40.08 45.38
C THR A 4 -26.26 -39.93 44.42
N PRO A 5 -27.30 -40.78 44.53
CA PRO A 5 -28.44 -40.76 43.57
C PRO A 5 -29.17 -39.39 43.53
N ARG A 6 -29.15 -38.62 44.61
CA ARG A 6 -29.68 -37.23 44.62
C ARG A 6 -28.88 -36.25 43.77
N ALA A 7 -27.56 -36.36 43.79
CA ALA A 7 -26.68 -35.53 42.96
C ALA A 7 -26.90 -35.83 41.46
N LYS A 8 -27.08 -37.09 41.09
CA LYS A 8 -27.38 -37.49 39.73
C LYS A 8 -28.74 -36.93 39.23
N GLN A 9 -29.76 -36.97 40.06
CA GLN A 9 -31.08 -36.37 39.71
C GLN A 9 -31.01 -34.86 39.58
N TRP A 10 -30.24 -34.18 40.42
CA TRP A 10 -30.06 -32.73 40.35
C TRP A 10 -29.28 -32.32 39.08
N PHE A 11 -28.24 -33.05 38.75
CA PHE A 11 -27.47 -32.89 37.54
C PHE A 11 -28.31 -33.07 36.27
N VAL A 12 -29.16 -34.09 36.21
CA VAL A 12 -30.09 -34.31 35.07
C VAL A 12 -31.11 -33.18 34.95
N LYS A 13 -31.61 -32.62 36.06
CA LYS A 13 -32.51 -31.46 36.03
C LYS A 13 -31.82 -30.22 35.48
N ILE A 14 -30.57 -29.95 35.93
CA ILE A 14 -29.78 -28.81 35.40
C ILE A 14 -29.56 -28.94 33.90
N ILE A 15 -29.14 -30.12 33.42
CA ILE A 15 -28.95 -30.38 31.98
C ILE A 15 -30.24 -30.12 31.20
N LYS A 16 -31.40 -30.59 31.70
CA LYS A 16 -32.70 -30.33 31.05
C LYS A 16 -33.02 -28.85 30.98
N TYR A 17 -32.82 -28.07 32.05
CA TYR A 17 -33.06 -26.63 32.03
C TYR A 17 -32.11 -25.90 31.08
N LEU A 18 -30.83 -26.29 31.04
CA LEU A 18 -29.87 -25.73 30.11
C LEU A 18 -30.23 -26.07 28.65
N ALA A 19 -30.67 -27.29 28.37
CA ALA A 19 -31.09 -27.70 27.05
C ALA A 19 -32.35 -26.95 26.58
N VAL A 20 -33.31 -26.73 27.48
CA VAL A 20 -34.53 -25.92 27.17
C VAL A 20 -34.13 -24.47 26.96
N ALA A 21 -33.31 -23.88 27.82
CA ALA A 21 -32.85 -22.51 27.66
C ALA A 21 -32.09 -22.31 26.34
N TRP A 22 -31.22 -23.25 26.00
CA TRP A 22 -30.51 -23.24 24.70
C TRP A 22 -31.48 -23.36 23.51
N ALA A 23 -32.45 -24.28 23.56
CA ALA A 23 -33.45 -24.42 22.50
C ALA A 23 -34.28 -23.15 22.32
N VAL A 24 -34.70 -22.51 23.42
CA VAL A 24 -35.41 -21.21 23.39
C VAL A 24 -34.51 -20.14 22.78
N TYR A 25 -33.24 -20.06 23.17
CA TYR A 25 -32.27 -19.12 22.58
C TYR A 25 -32.19 -19.31 21.05
N VAL A 26 -31.97 -20.57 20.59
CA VAL A 26 -31.84 -20.86 19.15
C VAL A 26 -33.07 -20.46 18.39
N LEU A 27 -34.27 -20.77 18.91
CA LEU A 27 -35.52 -20.37 18.25
C LEU A 27 -35.72 -18.86 18.20
N VAL A 28 -35.51 -18.17 19.31
CA VAL A 28 -35.78 -16.73 19.42
C VAL A 28 -34.76 -15.94 18.58
N ILE A 29 -33.45 -16.24 18.69
CA ILE A 29 -32.42 -15.45 17.98
C ILE A 29 -32.52 -15.65 16.46
N ASN A 30 -32.76 -16.90 16.00
CA ASN A 30 -32.91 -17.15 14.58
C ASN A 30 -34.21 -16.56 14.02
N ALA A 31 -35.29 -16.59 14.76
CA ALA A 31 -36.52 -15.90 14.38
C ALA A 31 -36.27 -14.38 14.25
N LEU A 32 -35.56 -13.78 15.19
CA LEU A 32 -35.19 -12.35 15.11
C LEU A 32 -34.34 -12.04 13.90
N PHE A 33 -33.36 -12.86 13.53
CA PHE A 33 -32.52 -12.65 12.35
C PHE A 33 -33.28 -12.75 11.03
N GLN A 34 -34.33 -13.58 10.97
CA GLN A 34 -35.17 -13.75 9.78
C GLN A 34 -36.23 -12.67 9.61
N ILE A 35 -36.54 -11.91 10.66
CA ILE A 35 -37.53 -10.84 10.60
C ILE A 35 -36.91 -9.57 10.02
N PRO A 36 -37.40 -9.04 8.86
CA PRO A 36 -36.87 -7.78 8.27
C PRO A 36 -36.94 -6.60 9.19
N LEU A 37 -37.88 -6.63 10.15
CA LEU A 37 -38.03 -5.58 11.19
C LEU A 37 -36.76 -5.41 12.02
N THR A 38 -36.00 -6.49 12.27
CA THR A 38 -34.75 -6.44 13.04
C THR A 38 -33.71 -5.55 12.36
N GLN A 39 -33.50 -5.74 11.06
CA GLN A 39 -32.60 -4.87 10.27
C GLN A 39 -33.10 -3.41 10.27
N THR A 40 -34.41 -3.22 10.09
CA THR A 40 -35.02 -1.89 10.12
C THR A 40 -34.83 -1.19 11.46
N VAL A 41 -34.99 -1.91 12.57
CA VAL A 41 -34.78 -1.34 13.93
C VAL A 41 -33.32 -0.99 14.15
N ILE A 42 -32.39 -1.87 13.78
CA ILE A 42 -30.95 -1.60 13.91
C ILE A 42 -30.57 -0.36 13.10
N ASN A 43 -31.01 -0.26 11.86
CA ASN A 43 -30.69 0.84 10.96
C ASN A 43 -31.34 2.16 11.39
N LYS A 44 -32.48 2.14 12.12
CA LYS A 44 -33.10 3.32 12.70
C LYS A 44 -32.37 3.88 13.94
N ILE A 45 -31.48 3.12 14.58
CA ILE A 45 -30.77 3.59 15.79
C ILE A 45 -29.87 4.79 15.44
N ARG A 46 -29.18 4.75 14.29
CA ARG A 46 -28.32 5.86 13.80
C ARG A 46 -28.23 5.83 12.27
N PRO A 47 -29.32 6.16 11.58
CA PRO A 47 -29.38 6.04 10.12
C PRO A 47 -28.32 6.87 9.38
N GLU A 48 -27.88 7.99 10.01
CA GLU A 48 -26.84 8.85 9.46
C GLU A 48 -25.41 8.32 9.67
N LYS A 49 -25.24 7.17 10.36
CA LYS A 49 -23.92 6.68 10.75
C LYS A 49 -23.53 5.35 10.18
N PHE A 50 -24.45 4.43 10.13
CA PHE A 50 -24.23 3.11 9.57
C PHE A 50 -25.56 2.51 9.09
N PHE A 51 -25.43 1.61 8.13
CA PHE A 51 -26.51 0.81 7.60
C PHE A 51 -26.00 -0.62 7.46
N ILE A 52 -26.81 -1.61 7.86
CA ILE A 52 -26.47 -3.01 7.81
C ILE A 52 -27.64 -3.78 7.17
N ARG A 53 -27.31 -4.70 6.27
CA ARG A 53 -28.25 -5.67 5.69
C ARG A 53 -27.60 -7.04 5.64
N TRP A 54 -28.41 -8.08 5.63
CA TRP A 54 -28.00 -9.46 5.38
C TRP A 54 -29.16 -10.20 4.70
N GLU A 55 -28.83 -11.19 3.90
CA GLU A 55 -29.82 -12.09 3.31
C GLU A 55 -30.24 -13.16 4.31
N ASN A 56 -29.26 -13.83 4.91
CA ASN A 56 -29.48 -14.82 5.95
C ASN A 56 -28.51 -14.58 7.11
N ALA A 57 -29.03 -14.79 8.32
CA ALA A 57 -28.22 -14.83 9.52
C ALA A 57 -28.75 -15.90 10.47
N TRP A 58 -27.84 -16.60 11.16
CA TRP A 58 -28.22 -17.61 12.14
C TRP A 58 -27.16 -17.75 13.25
N SER A 59 -27.63 -18.31 14.38
CA SER A 59 -26.77 -18.55 15.53
C SER A 59 -27.26 -19.81 16.26
N VAL A 60 -26.33 -20.72 16.59
CA VAL A 60 -26.60 -21.92 17.38
C VAL A 60 -25.97 -21.79 18.75
N ILE A 61 -24.80 -21.16 18.81
CA ILE A 61 -24.05 -20.94 20.05
C ILE A 61 -24.19 -19.46 20.44
N PRO A 62 -24.55 -19.15 21.68
CA PRO A 62 -24.63 -17.76 22.16
C PRO A 62 -23.35 -16.98 21.88
N GLY A 63 -23.50 -15.85 21.18
CA GLY A 63 -22.38 -15.00 20.79
C GLY A 63 -21.76 -15.35 19.43
N ARG A 64 -21.92 -16.56 18.89
CA ARG A 64 -21.44 -16.92 17.56
C ARG A 64 -22.53 -16.71 16.51
N VAL A 65 -22.22 -15.90 15.51
CA VAL A 65 -23.14 -15.50 14.43
C VAL A 65 -22.54 -15.92 13.10
N HIS A 66 -23.39 -16.43 12.22
CA HIS A 66 -23.10 -16.70 10.82
C HIS A 66 -24.01 -15.84 9.97
N VAL A 67 -23.46 -15.23 8.94
CA VAL A 67 -24.20 -14.38 8.00
C VAL A 67 -23.84 -14.76 6.57
N SER A 68 -24.79 -14.59 5.66
CA SER A 68 -24.57 -14.68 4.22
C SER A 68 -25.25 -13.52 3.50
N GLY A 69 -24.62 -13.07 2.40
CA GLY A 69 -25.08 -11.92 1.64
C GLY A 69 -25.15 -10.66 2.52
N ALA A 70 -24.12 -10.43 3.35
CA ALA A 70 -24.13 -9.32 4.29
C ALA A 70 -23.43 -8.10 3.72
N SER A 71 -24.01 -6.93 3.99
CA SER A 71 -23.46 -5.62 3.64
C SER A 71 -23.54 -4.70 4.84
N ALA A 72 -22.43 -4.03 5.10
CA ALA A 72 -22.36 -2.98 6.11
C ALA A 72 -21.72 -1.74 5.51
N ASN A 73 -22.38 -0.61 5.61
CA ASN A 73 -21.79 0.66 5.24
C ASN A 73 -21.83 1.66 6.38
N GLY A 74 -20.89 2.58 6.38
CA GLY A 74 -20.76 3.51 7.47
C GLY A 74 -20.22 4.87 7.07
N ASN A 75 -20.53 5.84 7.91
CA ASN A 75 -20.15 7.23 7.75
C ASN A 75 -19.37 7.70 8.98
N SER A 76 -18.10 7.98 8.79
CA SER A 76 -17.25 8.66 9.75
C SER A 76 -17.20 10.17 9.47
N ARG A 77 -16.46 10.95 10.27
CA ARG A 77 -16.37 12.40 10.08
C ARG A 77 -15.79 12.85 8.74
N GLY A 78 -14.94 12.03 8.14
CA GLY A 78 -14.22 12.40 6.92
C GLY A 78 -14.24 11.34 5.83
N GLN A 79 -14.81 10.17 6.12
CA GLN A 79 -14.76 9.02 5.23
C GLN A 79 -16.09 8.27 5.26
N MET A 80 -16.44 7.68 4.14
CA MET A 80 -17.51 6.70 3.97
C MET A 80 -16.89 5.37 3.59
N TRP A 81 -17.43 4.28 4.11
CA TRP A 81 -16.95 2.94 3.84
C TRP A 81 -18.11 1.97 3.65
N GLN A 82 -17.87 0.93 2.88
CA GLN A 82 -18.77 -0.20 2.69
C GLN A 82 -17.96 -1.50 2.68
N VAL A 83 -18.49 -2.52 3.32
CA VAL A 83 -18.00 -3.90 3.26
C VAL A 83 -19.16 -4.77 2.86
N ASP A 84 -19.01 -5.53 1.79
CA ASP A 84 -19.91 -6.56 1.37
C ASP A 84 -19.20 -7.91 1.53
N VAL A 85 -19.90 -8.91 2.05
CA VAL A 85 -19.35 -10.26 2.25
C VAL A 85 -20.32 -11.30 1.73
N GLY A 86 -19.82 -12.28 0.99
CA GLY A 86 -20.61 -13.43 0.55
C GLY A 86 -21.01 -14.29 1.73
N SER A 87 -20.05 -14.67 2.56
CA SER A 87 -20.30 -15.35 3.83
C SER A 87 -19.33 -14.86 4.92
N ALA A 88 -19.82 -14.81 6.16
CA ALA A 88 -18.97 -14.54 7.31
C ALA A 88 -19.48 -15.21 8.57
N SER A 89 -18.54 -15.51 9.48
CA SER A 89 -18.89 -15.95 10.83
C SER A 89 -17.94 -15.31 11.86
N GLY A 90 -18.38 -15.24 13.11
CA GLY A 90 -17.55 -14.72 14.20
C GLY A 90 -18.23 -14.83 15.54
N SER A 91 -17.44 -14.75 16.59
CA SER A 91 -17.90 -14.83 17.97
C SER A 91 -17.78 -13.47 18.66
N ILE A 92 -18.91 -12.91 19.08
CA ILE A 92 -18.98 -11.61 19.77
C ILE A 92 -19.11 -11.83 21.27
N SER A 93 -18.19 -11.32 22.04
CA SER A 93 -18.26 -11.30 23.50
C SER A 93 -19.24 -10.24 23.99
N LEU A 94 -20.39 -10.68 24.56
CA LEU A 94 -21.47 -9.78 24.94
C LEU A 94 -21.17 -8.98 26.24
N LEU A 95 -20.47 -9.56 27.20
CA LEU A 95 -20.18 -8.93 28.50
C LEU A 95 -19.32 -7.65 28.37
N PRO A 96 -18.26 -7.62 27.54
CA PRO A 96 -17.43 -6.44 27.35
C PRO A 96 -18.19 -5.23 26.76
N LEU A 97 -19.30 -5.45 26.06
CA LEU A 97 -20.11 -4.38 25.46
C LEU A 97 -20.62 -3.38 26.51
N VAL A 98 -20.93 -3.82 27.73
CA VAL A 98 -21.33 -2.97 28.84
C VAL A 98 -20.24 -1.95 29.18
N ALA A 99 -18.97 -2.34 29.02
CA ALA A 99 -17.81 -1.49 29.26
C ALA A 99 -17.36 -0.72 27.98
N LYS A 100 -18.18 -0.73 26.90
CA LYS A 100 -17.85 -0.17 25.57
C LYS A 100 -16.62 -0.82 24.93
N ARG A 101 -16.49 -2.09 25.13
CA ARG A 101 -15.49 -2.92 24.45
C ARG A 101 -16.24 -3.87 23.51
N VAL A 102 -15.93 -3.80 22.23
CA VAL A 102 -16.37 -4.76 21.21
C VAL A 102 -15.21 -5.73 21.05
N TRP A 103 -15.43 -6.97 21.39
CA TRP A 103 -14.46 -8.04 21.22
C TRP A 103 -15.11 -9.11 20.36
N VAL A 104 -14.53 -9.31 19.19
CA VAL A 104 -14.93 -10.33 18.21
C VAL A 104 -13.73 -11.24 18.00
N ASP A 105 -13.96 -12.52 17.99
CA ASP A 105 -12.95 -13.55 17.92
C ASP A 105 -13.35 -14.65 16.94
N GLY A 106 -12.35 -15.27 16.27
CA GLY A 106 -12.58 -16.33 15.29
C GLY A 106 -13.43 -15.85 14.11
N VAL A 107 -13.05 -14.73 13.52
CA VAL A 107 -13.77 -14.15 12.37
C VAL A 107 -13.33 -14.83 11.10
N SER A 108 -14.26 -15.48 10.39
CA SER A 108 -14.03 -15.95 9.02
C SER A 108 -14.87 -15.16 8.04
N GLY A 109 -14.33 -14.90 6.85
CA GLY A 109 -15.02 -14.18 5.78
C GLY A 109 -14.60 -14.69 4.41
N GLU A 110 -15.58 -14.78 3.50
CA GLU A 110 -15.40 -15.17 2.10
C GLU A 110 -16.09 -14.18 1.18
N ASP A 111 -15.54 -13.98 -0.02
CA ASP A 111 -16.06 -13.09 -1.05
C ASP A 111 -16.25 -11.67 -0.52
N ILE A 112 -15.13 -11.02 -0.21
CA ILE A 112 -15.15 -9.70 0.43
C ILE A 112 -14.98 -8.59 -0.63
N SER A 113 -15.89 -7.61 -0.60
CA SER A 113 -15.73 -6.35 -1.30
C SER A 113 -15.64 -5.20 -0.30
N PHE A 114 -14.56 -4.41 -0.39
CA PHE A 114 -14.33 -3.26 0.47
C PHE A 114 -14.25 -1.96 -0.33
N ARG A 115 -15.05 -0.98 0.06
CA ARG A 115 -15.07 0.35 -0.56
C ARG A 115 -14.84 1.43 0.47
N LEU A 116 -13.95 2.37 0.16
CA LEU A 116 -13.61 3.50 1.03
C LEU A 116 -13.46 4.78 0.20
N ARG A 117 -14.16 5.83 0.58
CA ARG A 117 -14.02 7.15 -0.06
C ARG A 117 -14.02 8.30 0.95
N PRO A 118 -13.48 9.47 0.57
CA PRO A 118 -13.66 10.67 1.37
C PRO A 118 -15.14 11.06 1.42
N ARG A 119 -15.57 11.60 2.55
CA ARG A 119 -16.87 12.24 2.63
C ARG A 119 -16.79 13.58 1.91
N LEU A 120 -17.58 13.72 0.85
CA LEU A 120 -17.67 14.96 0.10
C LEU A 120 -18.32 16.03 0.97
N LYS A 121 -17.77 17.23 0.97
CA LYS A 121 -18.32 18.39 1.67
C LYS A 121 -18.98 19.29 0.65
N ALA A 122 -20.15 19.81 0.98
CA ALA A 122 -20.93 20.68 0.09
C ALA A 122 -20.23 22.01 -0.25
N ASP A 123 -19.22 22.40 0.53
CA ASP A 123 -18.45 23.65 0.36
C ASP A 123 -17.18 23.47 -0.48
N LYS A 124 -16.93 22.28 -1.04
CA LYS A 124 -15.75 21.98 -1.86
C LYS A 124 -16.14 21.39 -3.20
N ASP A 125 -15.46 21.82 -4.25
CA ASP A 125 -15.57 21.21 -5.58
C ASP A 125 -14.72 19.95 -5.67
N TYR A 126 -15.36 18.83 -5.96
CA TYR A 126 -14.74 17.51 -6.14
C TYR A 126 -14.90 17.01 -7.59
N SER A 127 -15.46 17.79 -8.50
CA SER A 127 -15.84 17.38 -9.86
C SER A 127 -14.70 16.68 -10.63
N ARG A 128 -13.44 17.05 -10.36
CA ARG A 128 -12.26 16.47 -11.04
C ARG A 128 -11.86 15.09 -10.50
N ILE A 129 -12.24 14.75 -9.29
CA ILE A 129 -11.76 13.54 -8.60
C ILE A 129 -12.90 12.63 -8.14
N GLU A 130 -14.14 13.12 -8.12
CA GLU A 130 -15.30 12.37 -7.65
C GLU A 130 -15.55 11.10 -8.48
N ALA A 131 -15.32 11.19 -9.79
CA ALA A 131 -15.45 10.06 -10.71
C ALA A 131 -14.49 8.90 -10.42
N PHE A 132 -13.41 9.16 -9.66
CA PHE A 132 -12.43 8.16 -9.29
C PHE A 132 -12.73 7.48 -7.94
N PHE A 133 -13.79 7.90 -7.24
CA PHE A 133 -14.15 7.32 -5.95
C PHE A 133 -15.27 6.30 -6.08
N PRO A 134 -15.30 5.26 -5.22
CA PRO A 134 -16.38 4.30 -5.23
C PRO A 134 -17.73 4.93 -4.87
N GLU A 135 -18.79 4.45 -5.48
CA GLU A 135 -20.14 4.74 -5.02
C GLU A 135 -20.43 3.92 -3.76
N ILE A 136 -20.99 4.56 -2.74
CA ILE A 136 -21.43 3.94 -1.49
C ILE A 136 -22.90 4.32 -1.27
N GLU A 137 -23.76 3.31 -1.33
CA GLU A 137 -25.21 3.49 -1.22
C GLU A 137 -25.67 3.78 0.22
N GLY A 138 -26.84 4.38 0.34
CA GLY A 138 -27.70 4.32 1.55
C GLY A 138 -27.36 5.26 2.68
N LEU A 139 -26.40 6.16 2.54
CA LEU A 139 -26.11 7.16 3.56
C LEU A 139 -26.49 8.57 3.11
N GLU A 140 -27.48 9.16 3.78
CA GLU A 140 -27.87 10.55 3.52
C GLU A 140 -26.74 11.53 3.84
N VAL A 141 -26.58 12.54 2.99
CA VAL A 141 -25.64 13.64 3.21
C VAL A 141 -26.13 14.48 4.37
N THR A 142 -25.57 14.28 5.55
CA THR A 142 -25.94 15.09 6.72
C THR A 142 -25.23 16.43 6.67
N PRO A 143 -25.92 17.55 6.90
CA PRO A 143 -25.30 18.87 7.00
C PRO A 143 -24.19 18.89 8.06
N ALA A 144 -23.16 19.69 7.85
CA ALA A 144 -22.07 19.83 8.80
C ALA A 144 -22.61 20.30 10.16
N VAL A 145 -22.56 19.42 11.16
CA VAL A 145 -22.99 19.78 12.53
C VAL A 145 -21.90 20.63 13.18
N THR A 146 -22.17 21.90 13.36
CA THR A 146 -21.28 22.90 13.96
C THR A 146 -21.25 22.90 15.49
N THR A 147 -22.08 22.09 16.14
CA THR A 147 -22.19 22.07 17.62
C THR A 147 -21.00 21.37 18.28
N PRO A 148 -20.35 21.98 19.29
CA PRO A 148 -19.28 21.32 20.05
C PRO A 148 -19.81 20.08 20.74
N ARG A 149 -19.30 18.91 20.40
CA ARG A 149 -19.72 17.64 21.01
C ARG A 149 -19.06 17.43 22.36
N LYS A 150 -19.83 17.07 23.38
CA LYS A 150 -19.30 16.58 24.66
C LYS A 150 -18.36 15.39 24.40
N LYS A 151 -17.19 15.36 25.04
CA LYS A 151 -16.26 14.23 25.00
C LYS A 151 -16.98 12.97 25.50
N LYS A 152 -17.23 12.02 24.61
CA LYS A 152 -17.83 10.73 24.97
C LYS A 152 -16.71 9.73 25.26
N ARG A 153 -16.96 8.83 26.22
CA ARG A 153 -16.05 7.71 26.50
C ARG A 153 -15.86 6.89 25.22
N PRO A 154 -14.61 6.59 24.81
CA PRO A 154 -14.33 5.87 23.57
C PRO A 154 -14.82 4.42 23.63
N TRP A 155 -15.03 3.84 22.46
CA TRP A 155 -15.19 2.42 22.26
C TRP A 155 -13.83 1.81 21.93
N HIS A 156 -13.54 0.63 22.50
CA HIS A 156 -12.42 -0.20 22.12
C HIS A 156 -12.95 -1.35 21.29
N ILE A 157 -12.44 -1.51 20.09
CA ILE A 157 -12.82 -2.57 19.14
C ILE A 157 -11.59 -3.43 18.97
N SER A 158 -11.71 -4.72 19.24
CA SER A 158 -10.72 -5.76 18.99
C SER A 158 -11.39 -6.82 18.15
N VAL A 159 -10.79 -7.16 17.03
CA VAL A 159 -11.19 -8.27 16.17
C VAL A 159 -9.97 -9.15 16.05
N GLU A 160 -10.05 -10.35 16.60
CA GLU A 160 -8.93 -11.28 16.74
C GLU A 160 -9.21 -12.55 15.94
N ASP A 161 -8.15 -13.21 15.50
CA ASP A 161 -8.22 -14.43 14.68
C ASP A 161 -9.11 -14.23 13.44
N ILE A 162 -8.76 -13.21 12.65
CA ILE A 162 -9.42 -12.93 11.36
C ILE A 162 -8.83 -13.86 10.32
N HIS A 163 -9.70 -14.59 9.63
CA HIS A 163 -9.35 -15.41 8.49
C HIS A 163 -10.24 -15.04 7.29
N VAL A 164 -9.65 -14.47 6.27
CA VAL A 164 -10.33 -14.10 5.02
C VAL A 164 -9.83 -15.01 3.91
N THR A 165 -10.76 -15.60 3.16
CA THR A 165 -10.45 -16.51 2.06
C THR A 165 -11.22 -16.15 0.79
N GLY A 166 -10.70 -16.57 -0.37
CA GLY A 166 -11.38 -16.42 -1.65
C GLY A 166 -11.21 -15.04 -2.30
N PRO A 167 -12.14 -14.63 -3.15
CA PRO A 167 -12.06 -13.36 -3.85
C PRO A 167 -12.14 -12.16 -2.91
N LEU A 168 -11.26 -11.21 -3.15
CA LEU A 168 -11.21 -9.92 -2.47
C LEU A 168 -11.23 -8.81 -3.50
N GLU A 169 -12.24 -7.96 -3.47
CA GLU A 169 -12.27 -6.73 -4.25
C GLU A 169 -12.11 -5.53 -3.32
N TYR A 170 -11.35 -4.55 -3.74
CA TYR A 170 -11.29 -3.31 -2.99
C TYR A 170 -11.26 -2.07 -3.90
N TRP A 171 -11.87 -1.01 -3.41
CA TRP A 171 -11.80 0.29 -4.03
C TRP A 171 -11.58 1.34 -2.92
N ILE A 172 -10.32 1.70 -2.72
CA ILE A 172 -9.87 2.61 -1.67
C ILE A 172 -9.47 3.94 -2.30
N PHE A 173 -10.26 4.97 -2.08
CA PHE A 173 -10.12 6.28 -2.74
C PHE A 173 -10.12 6.12 -4.26
N ASN A 174 -8.99 6.41 -4.89
CA ASN A 174 -8.77 6.34 -6.33
C ASN A 174 -8.05 5.06 -6.78
N VAL A 175 -7.84 4.11 -5.89
CA VAL A 175 -7.20 2.82 -6.19
C VAL A 175 -8.25 1.71 -6.14
N LYS A 176 -8.35 0.94 -7.21
CA LYS A 176 -9.24 -0.22 -7.36
C LYS A 176 -8.41 -1.45 -7.67
N GLY A 177 -8.72 -2.56 -7.03
CA GLY A 177 -8.01 -3.82 -7.25
C GLY A 177 -8.82 -5.05 -6.90
N GLN A 178 -8.33 -6.17 -7.39
CA GLN A 178 -8.83 -7.51 -7.11
C GLN A 178 -7.69 -8.39 -6.65
N ALA A 179 -7.98 -9.26 -5.71
CA ALA A 179 -7.07 -10.30 -5.25
C ALA A 179 -7.87 -11.57 -4.94
N GLY A 180 -7.18 -12.69 -4.86
CA GLY A 180 -7.72 -13.93 -4.32
C GLY A 180 -6.68 -14.58 -3.42
N GLY A 181 -7.11 -15.31 -2.42
CA GLY A 181 -6.17 -16.00 -1.52
C GLY A 181 -6.62 -16.03 -0.09
N ASP A 182 -5.64 -16.07 0.80
CA ASP A 182 -5.83 -16.21 2.25
C ASP A 182 -5.18 -15.05 3.00
N ILE A 183 -5.85 -14.55 4.02
CA ILE A 183 -5.35 -13.50 4.92
C ILE A 183 -5.67 -13.88 6.36
N HIS A 184 -4.65 -13.87 7.23
CA HIS A 184 -4.79 -14.05 8.67
C HIS A 184 -4.31 -12.81 9.40
N GLY A 185 -5.07 -12.34 10.40
CA GLY A 185 -4.65 -11.14 11.12
C GLY A 185 -5.57 -10.72 12.26
N ASP A 186 -5.15 -9.64 12.90
CA ASP A 186 -5.84 -8.99 14.01
C ASP A 186 -6.04 -7.50 13.73
N LEU A 187 -7.12 -6.94 14.25
CA LEU A 187 -7.42 -5.51 14.14
C LEU A 187 -7.80 -4.95 15.49
N LYS A 188 -7.14 -3.86 15.92
CA LYS A 188 -7.53 -3.11 17.11
C LYS A 188 -7.76 -1.64 16.77
N TYR A 189 -8.88 -1.11 17.23
CA TYR A 189 -9.24 0.28 16.98
C TYR A 189 -9.91 0.95 18.17
N ARG A 190 -9.50 2.15 18.49
CA ARG A 190 -10.11 2.97 19.52
C ARG A 190 -10.95 4.10 18.92
N SER A 191 -12.26 3.95 18.91
CA SER A 191 -13.22 4.92 18.34
C SER A 191 -13.71 5.93 19.38
N PRO A 192 -13.82 7.23 19.05
CA PRO A 192 -13.58 7.85 17.75
C PRO A 192 -12.15 8.40 17.61
N GLY A 193 -11.47 8.00 16.53
CA GLY A 193 -10.21 8.62 16.09
C GLY A 193 -9.00 8.36 16.98
N GLY A 194 -9.08 7.32 17.82
CA GLY A 194 -7.93 6.81 18.57
C GLY A 194 -7.03 5.93 17.73
N PRO A 195 -6.02 5.30 18.34
CA PRO A 195 -5.09 4.48 17.60
C PRO A 195 -5.78 3.34 16.85
N LEU A 196 -5.29 3.08 15.65
CA LEU A 196 -5.52 1.90 14.83
C LEU A 196 -4.24 1.07 14.87
N GLU A 197 -4.38 -0.22 15.08
CA GLU A 197 -3.35 -1.24 15.00
C GLU A 197 -3.88 -2.34 14.09
N LEU A 198 -3.09 -2.76 13.12
CA LEU A 198 -3.39 -3.86 12.22
C LEU A 198 -2.18 -4.79 12.22
N ASP A 199 -2.43 -6.06 12.40
CA ASP A 199 -1.44 -7.11 12.32
C ASP A 199 -1.96 -8.21 11.39
N VAL A 200 -1.42 -8.26 10.19
CA VAL A 200 -1.65 -9.32 9.21
C VAL A 200 -0.38 -10.16 9.22
N PHE A 201 -0.39 -11.21 10.02
CA PHE A 201 0.78 -12.03 10.29
C PHE A 201 1.03 -13.13 9.26
N ASP A 202 0.04 -13.36 8.37
CA ASP A 202 0.17 -14.29 7.25
C ASP A 202 -0.81 -13.92 6.15
N PHE A 203 -0.30 -13.79 4.93
CA PHE A 203 -1.13 -13.67 3.75
C PHE A 203 -0.47 -14.32 2.53
N GLU A 204 -1.28 -14.89 1.68
CA GLU A 204 -0.90 -15.37 0.36
C GLU A 204 -1.96 -14.92 -0.65
N LEU A 205 -1.59 -14.00 -1.54
CA LEU A 205 -2.52 -13.33 -2.44
C LEU A 205 -2.07 -13.45 -3.90
N ASP A 206 -2.95 -13.96 -4.72
CA ASP A 206 -2.89 -13.81 -6.17
C ASP A 206 -3.60 -12.50 -6.53
N LEU A 207 -2.85 -11.55 -7.05
CA LEU A 207 -3.34 -10.23 -7.43
C LEU A 207 -3.86 -10.26 -8.87
N GLY A 208 -5.06 -9.77 -9.07
CA GLY A 208 -5.61 -9.44 -10.39
C GLY A 208 -5.25 -8.02 -10.81
N ALA A 209 -5.98 -7.48 -11.78
CA ALA A 209 -5.73 -6.14 -12.28
C ALA A 209 -5.98 -5.06 -11.23
N HIS A 210 -5.06 -4.11 -11.15
CA HIS A 210 -5.10 -2.96 -10.26
C HIS A 210 -5.05 -1.66 -11.05
N TYR A 211 -5.90 -0.71 -10.67
CA TYR A 211 -6.08 0.54 -11.37
C TYR A 211 -5.95 1.72 -10.42
N ILE A 212 -5.45 2.83 -10.93
CA ILE A 212 -5.40 4.12 -10.25
C ILE A 212 -6.05 5.21 -11.12
N ASN A 213 -6.80 6.12 -10.49
CA ASN A 213 -7.50 7.21 -11.19
C ASN A 213 -8.38 6.70 -12.36
N GLY A 214 -9.25 5.74 -12.07
CA GLY A 214 -10.14 5.14 -13.05
C GLY A 214 -9.53 3.93 -13.76
N ASP A 215 -9.25 4.05 -15.05
CA ASP A 215 -8.84 2.92 -15.89
C ASP A 215 -7.32 2.86 -16.14
N ASN A 216 -6.51 3.65 -15.41
CA ASN A 216 -5.06 3.55 -15.52
C ASN A 216 -4.58 2.29 -14.79
N GLU A 217 -4.30 1.25 -15.53
CA GLU A 217 -3.82 -0.01 -14.99
C GLU A 217 -2.39 0.12 -14.46
N MET A 218 -2.21 -0.13 -13.18
CA MET A 218 -0.89 -0.14 -12.52
C MET A 218 -0.17 -1.45 -12.78
N PHE A 219 -0.89 -2.56 -12.62
CA PHE A 219 -0.42 -3.90 -12.92
C PHE A 219 -1.60 -4.84 -13.21
N PRO A 220 -1.43 -5.77 -14.17
CA PRO A 220 -2.47 -6.69 -14.58
C PRO A 220 -2.61 -7.90 -13.66
N GLN A 221 -1.48 -8.33 -13.05
CA GLN A 221 -1.41 -9.52 -12.21
C GLN A 221 -0.16 -9.51 -11.35
N GLY A 222 -0.17 -10.34 -10.31
CA GLY A 222 0.99 -10.55 -9.45
C GLY A 222 0.70 -11.52 -8.32
N ARG A 223 1.71 -11.75 -7.48
CA ARG A 223 1.62 -12.52 -6.24
C ARG A 223 2.31 -11.77 -5.12
N LEU A 224 1.67 -11.79 -3.96
CA LEU A 224 2.22 -11.30 -2.71
C LEU A 224 2.04 -12.36 -1.63
N ALA A 225 3.08 -12.62 -0.85
CA ALA A 225 2.99 -13.52 0.29
C ALA A 225 3.88 -13.02 1.44
N GLY A 226 3.41 -13.12 2.67
CA GLY A 226 4.19 -12.67 3.82
C GLY A 226 3.35 -12.13 4.97
N SER A 227 3.85 -11.08 5.60
CA SER A 227 3.16 -10.37 6.68
C SER A 227 3.17 -8.86 6.47
N MET A 228 2.16 -8.19 6.99
CA MET A 228 2.08 -6.73 6.98
C MET A 228 1.31 -6.21 8.19
N GLY A 229 1.62 -5.01 8.63
CA GLY A 229 0.90 -4.45 9.76
C GLY A 229 1.07 -2.95 9.88
N PHE A 230 0.36 -2.39 10.84
CA PHE A 230 0.55 -1.03 11.30
C PHE A 230 0.73 -1.06 12.82
N THR A 231 1.84 -0.52 13.30
CA THR A 231 1.99 -0.19 14.71
C THR A 231 0.92 0.83 15.12
N PRO A 232 0.54 0.90 16.41
CA PRO A 232 -0.54 1.77 16.85
C PRO A 232 -0.35 3.23 16.42
N PHE A 233 -1.19 3.73 15.52
CA PHE A 233 -1.10 5.11 15.01
C PHE A 233 -2.45 5.83 15.01
N MET A 234 -2.39 7.15 14.88
CA MET A 234 -3.56 8.02 14.81
C MET A 234 -3.90 8.32 13.35
N PRO A 235 -4.90 7.65 12.72
CA PRO A 235 -5.18 7.79 11.27
C PRO A 235 -5.59 9.19 10.83
N ARG A 236 -5.95 10.07 11.77
CA ARG A 236 -6.32 11.46 11.48
C ARG A 236 -5.12 12.39 11.39
N GLU A 237 -4.11 12.12 12.17
CA GLU A 237 -2.90 12.92 12.29
C GLU A 237 -1.89 12.52 11.24
N ASN A 238 -1.85 11.21 10.92
CA ASN A 238 -0.89 10.61 9.99
C ASN A 238 -1.61 10.13 8.71
N LYS A 239 -1.90 11.06 7.78
CA LYS A 239 -2.56 10.78 6.52
C LYS A 239 -1.57 10.82 5.35
N GLY A 240 -1.73 9.90 4.41
CA GLY A 240 -0.85 9.81 3.25
C GLY A 240 0.53 9.27 3.63
N LEU A 241 1.59 9.85 3.07
CA LEU A 241 2.97 9.39 3.29
C LEU A 241 3.36 9.24 4.77
N PRO A 242 3.01 10.15 5.71
CA PRO A 242 3.32 9.97 7.13
C PRO A 242 2.81 8.67 7.76
N MET A 243 1.83 7.99 7.15
CA MET A 243 1.35 6.69 7.59
C MET A 243 2.40 5.58 7.44
N LEU A 244 3.33 5.73 6.48
CA LEU A 244 4.43 4.80 6.27
C LEU A 244 5.35 4.66 7.48
N ASN A 245 5.43 5.68 8.36
CA ASN A 245 6.20 5.59 9.61
C ASN A 245 5.64 4.58 10.62
N TYR A 246 4.50 3.97 10.34
CA TYR A 246 3.84 2.98 11.20
C TYR A 246 3.63 1.65 10.45
N LEU A 247 4.01 1.59 9.18
CA LEU A 247 3.85 0.42 8.33
C LEU A 247 5.00 -0.56 8.59
N LEU A 248 4.64 -1.82 8.74
CA LEU A 248 5.52 -2.99 8.78
C LEU A 248 5.17 -3.85 7.58
N VAL A 249 6.15 -4.31 6.82
CA VAL A 249 5.98 -5.25 5.70
C VAL A 249 7.17 -6.19 5.68
N ASP A 250 6.90 -7.47 5.59
CA ASP A 250 7.88 -8.51 5.26
C ASP A 250 7.22 -9.46 4.27
N ALA A 251 7.48 -9.27 2.99
CA ALA A 251 6.74 -9.93 1.94
C ALA A 251 7.59 -10.28 0.72
N ASP A 252 7.31 -11.44 0.17
CA ASP A 252 7.75 -11.85 -1.15
C ASP A 252 6.82 -11.25 -2.21
N VAL A 253 7.41 -10.66 -3.23
CA VAL A 253 6.75 -9.90 -4.30
C VAL A 253 7.06 -10.53 -5.64
N ASP A 254 6.06 -10.74 -6.48
CA ASP A 254 6.19 -11.10 -7.90
C ASP A 254 5.06 -10.44 -8.68
N ILE A 255 5.32 -9.26 -9.27
CA ILE A 255 4.28 -8.40 -9.86
C ILE A 255 4.74 -7.89 -11.22
N GLU A 256 3.89 -8.01 -12.24
CA GLU A 256 4.07 -7.31 -13.51
C GLU A 256 3.57 -5.87 -13.39
N MET A 257 4.42 -4.88 -13.66
CA MET A 257 4.13 -3.47 -13.50
C MET A 257 4.00 -2.77 -14.86
N ASN A 258 2.91 -2.04 -15.04
CA ASN A 258 2.69 -1.15 -16.19
C ASN A 258 3.24 0.26 -15.95
N SER A 259 3.67 0.56 -14.73
CA SER A 259 4.37 1.79 -14.39
C SER A 259 5.33 1.56 -13.21
N LEU A 260 6.58 1.93 -13.39
CA LEU A 260 7.64 1.84 -12.37
C LEU A 260 7.73 3.11 -11.50
N ARG A 261 6.75 4.00 -11.57
CA ARG A 261 6.73 5.26 -10.79
C ARG A 261 6.77 5.04 -9.28
N PHE A 262 6.41 3.86 -8.79
CA PHE A 262 6.51 3.54 -7.37
C PHE A 262 7.94 3.63 -6.84
N ILE A 263 8.97 3.43 -7.70
CA ILE A 263 10.39 3.57 -7.37
C ILE A 263 10.68 4.97 -6.79
N LYS A 264 9.93 5.99 -7.21
CA LYS A 264 10.04 7.34 -6.63
C LYS A 264 9.84 7.38 -5.12
N LEU A 265 9.12 6.43 -4.53
CA LEU A 265 8.96 6.37 -3.08
C LEU A 265 10.31 6.17 -2.38
N PHE A 266 11.21 5.40 -2.97
CA PHE A 266 12.56 5.18 -2.45
C PHE A 266 13.51 6.35 -2.72
N MET A 267 13.11 7.26 -3.62
CA MET A 267 13.90 8.39 -4.09
C MET A 267 13.35 9.75 -3.64
N LEU A 268 12.39 9.82 -2.71
CA LEU A 268 11.75 11.09 -2.30
C LEU A 268 12.73 12.14 -1.80
N ASN A 269 13.92 11.71 -1.36
CA ASN A 269 14.99 12.58 -0.92
C ASN A 269 15.88 13.11 -2.05
N PHE A 270 15.72 12.60 -3.29
CA PHE A 270 16.50 13.01 -4.45
C PHE A 270 15.64 13.90 -5.35
N GLN A 271 15.91 15.21 -5.30
CA GLN A 271 15.20 16.18 -6.13
C GLN A 271 15.74 16.15 -7.56
N GLY A 272 14.83 16.18 -8.53
CA GLY A 272 15.18 16.23 -9.95
C GLY A 272 15.38 14.88 -10.62
N LEU A 273 15.19 13.77 -9.90
CA LEU A 273 15.12 12.44 -10.49
C LEU A 273 13.67 12.00 -10.67
N ASP A 274 13.35 11.48 -11.83
CA ASP A 274 12.06 10.84 -12.14
C ASP A 274 12.30 9.49 -12.79
N VAL A 275 11.51 8.49 -12.41
CA VAL A 275 11.60 7.14 -12.96
C VAL A 275 10.22 6.72 -13.43
N ASP A 276 10.16 6.14 -14.61
CA ASP A 276 8.98 5.50 -15.18
C ASP A 276 9.40 4.31 -16.06
N GLY A 277 8.45 3.52 -16.48
CA GLY A 277 8.70 2.37 -17.32
C GLY A 277 7.74 1.23 -17.04
N THR A 278 8.01 0.09 -17.68
CA THR A 278 7.25 -1.14 -17.49
C THR A 278 8.20 -2.28 -17.19
N GLY A 279 7.77 -3.25 -16.37
CA GLY A 279 8.66 -4.36 -16.04
C GLY A 279 8.06 -5.34 -15.05
N LYS A 280 8.85 -6.34 -14.69
CA LYS A 280 8.51 -7.32 -13.67
C LYS A 280 9.32 -7.06 -12.41
N VAL A 281 8.63 -6.90 -11.30
CA VAL A 281 9.22 -6.76 -9.95
C VAL A 281 9.18 -8.10 -9.27
N ALA A 282 10.30 -8.59 -8.78
CA ALA A 282 10.37 -9.83 -8.02
C ALA A 282 11.39 -9.71 -6.88
N GLY A 283 11.17 -10.44 -5.79
CA GLY A 283 12.07 -10.48 -4.64
C GLY A 283 11.38 -10.28 -3.32
N ARG A 284 12.13 -9.88 -2.31
CA ARG A 284 11.64 -9.67 -0.95
C ARG A 284 11.75 -8.22 -0.53
N LEU A 285 10.68 -7.71 0.05
CA LEU A 285 10.62 -6.39 0.67
C LEU A 285 10.51 -6.53 2.19
N HIS A 286 11.52 -6.05 2.90
CA HIS A 286 11.47 -5.86 4.34
C HIS A 286 11.45 -4.35 4.64
N PHE A 287 10.35 -3.89 5.24
CA PHE A 287 10.10 -2.47 5.46
C PHE A 287 9.51 -2.24 6.85
N GLU A 288 10.14 -1.38 7.64
CA GLU A 288 9.69 -1.05 8.99
C GLU A 288 9.72 0.47 9.23
N GLU A 289 8.61 1.01 9.71
CA GLU A 289 8.50 2.38 10.24
C GLU A 289 9.13 3.47 9.34
N GLY A 290 8.87 3.38 8.04
CA GLY A 290 9.37 4.35 7.07
C GLY A 290 10.78 4.09 6.52
N ARG A 291 11.33 2.89 6.78
CA ARG A 291 12.66 2.48 6.33
C ARG A 291 12.63 1.14 5.60
N VAL A 292 13.43 1.04 4.57
CA VAL A 292 13.86 -0.24 4.00
C VAL A 292 14.83 -0.87 4.99
N MET A 293 14.68 -2.14 5.25
CA MET A 293 15.45 -2.88 6.26
C MET A 293 16.33 -3.94 5.62
N GLU A 294 17.34 -4.37 6.35
CA GLU A 294 18.18 -5.51 5.97
C GLU A 294 17.33 -6.74 5.62
N GLY A 295 17.67 -7.42 4.55
CA GLY A 295 16.90 -8.53 3.97
C GLY A 295 15.97 -8.13 2.84
N THR A 296 15.93 -6.84 2.46
CA THR A 296 15.29 -6.40 1.22
C THR A 296 16.21 -6.73 0.04
N ASP A 297 15.61 -7.38 -0.97
CA ASP A 297 16.24 -7.71 -2.24
C ASP A 297 15.14 -7.72 -3.31
N LEU A 298 14.95 -6.60 -3.99
CA LEU A 298 13.96 -6.45 -5.07
C LEU A 298 14.68 -6.23 -6.39
N ALA A 299 14.45 -7.11 -7.33
CA ALA A 299 14.92 -7.01 -8.70
C ALA A 299 13.77 -6.65 -9.65
N ILE A 300 14.01 -5.74 -10.58
CA ILE A 300 13.07 -5.31 -11.60
C ILE A 300 13.69 -5.51 -12.99
N ASP A 301 13.13 -6.41 -13.77
CA ASP A 301 13.46 -6.53 -15.20
C ASP A 301 12.60 -5.52 -15.98
N ALA A 302 13.20 -4.38 -16.32
CA ALA A 302 12.51 -3.27 -16.96
C ALA A 302 12.63 -3.35 -18.48
N ARG A 303 11.48 -3.52 -19.14
CA ARG A 303 11.38 -3.60 -20.60
C ARG A 303 11.43 -2.25 -21.28
N ASP A 304 10.98 -1.23 -20.60
CA ASP A 304 10.95 0.18 -21.02
C ASP A 304 11.24 1.03 -19.79
N LEU A 305 12.52 1.31 -19.56
CA LEU A 305 13.01 2.07 -18.42
C LEU A 305 13.33 3.49 -18.86
N ARG A 306 12.81 4.45 -18.12
CA ARG A 306 13.12 5.86 -18.29
C ARG A 306 13.55 6.46 -16.94
N VAL A 307 14.72 7.06 -16.94
CA VAL A 307 15.23 7.85 -15.82
C VAL A 307 15.49 9.27 -16.29
N ASP A 308 14.72 10.22 -15.78
CA ASP A 308 14.92 11.64 -16.04
C ASP A 308 15.83 12.23 -14.95
N VAL A 309 16.91 12.84 -15.37
CA VAL A 309 17.84 13.63 -14.55
C VAL A 309 17.78 15.08 -15.00
N PRO A 310 18.27 16.07 -14.24
CA PRO A 310 18.19 17.47 -14.66
C PRO A 310 18.76 17.72 -16.06
N GLY A 311 17.89 18.13 -16.99
CA GLY A 311 18.24 18.42 -18.37
C GLY A 311 18.34 17.23 -19.32
N HIS A 312 18.24 15.99 -18.84
CA HIS A 312 18.41 14.78 -19.65
C HIS A 312 17.40 13.70 -19.31
N SER A 313 17.09 12.86 -20.29
CA SER A 313 16.30 11.65 -20.18
C SER A 313 17.12 10.47 -20.67
N ILE A 314 17.30 9.47 -19.82
CA ILE A 314 17.92 8.19 -20.16
C ILE A 314 16.77 7.21 -20.40
N ARG A 315 16.77 6.56 -21.56
CA ARG A 315 15.71 5.62 -21.95
C ARG A 315 16.32 4.35 -22.46
N GLY A 316 15.68 3.22 -22.14
CA GLY A 316 16.18 1.95 -22.63
C GLY A 316 15.58 0.74 -21.94
N ARG A 317 16.22 -0.41 -22.10
CA ARG A 317 15.92 -1.62 -21.34
C ARG A 317 17.00 -1.81 -20.27
N GLY A 318 16.61 -2.34 -19.14
CA GLY A 318 17.57 -2.53 -18.07
C GLY A 318 17.01 -3.24 -16.86
N ASP A 319 17.81 -3.29 -15.83
CA ASP A 319 17.48 -3.83 -14.54
C ASP A 319 17.48 -2.70 -13.51
N VAL A 320 16.60 -2.80 -12.54
CA VAL A 320 16.64 -1.95 -11.35
C VAL A 320 16.68 -2.88 -10.15
N ASP A 321 17.69 -2.72 -9.32
CA ASP A 321 17.86 -3.51 -8.12
C ASP A 321 17.79 -2.60 -6.89
N LEU A 322 17.02 -3.01 -5.90
CA LEU A 322 16.95 -2.40 -4.58
C LEU A 322 17.40 -3.42 -3.56
N ASP A 323 18.59 -3.25 -3.03
CA ASP A 323 19.20 -4.13 -2.05
C ASP A 323 19.49 -3.41 -0.73
N MET A 324 19.32 -4.13 0.36
CA MET A 324 19.80 -3.75 1.68
C MET A 324 20.28 -5.00 2.42
N GLY A 325 21.35 -5.59 1.91
CA GLY A 325 21.98 -6.78 2.45
C GLY A 325 23.19 -6.49 3.34
N PRO A 326 23.80 -7.53 3.90
CA PRO A 326 25.01 -7.38 4.71
C PRO A 326 26.23 -6.88 3.90
N GLU A 327 26.22 -7.00 2.58
CA GLU A 327 27.28 -6.52 1.71
C GLU A 327 27.24 -5.00 1.50
N THR A 328 26.10 -4.36 1.80
CA THR A 328 25.89 -2.92 1.68
C THR A 328 26.23 -2.14 2.96
N ASP A 329 26.84 -2.79 3.97
CA ASP A 329 27.15 -2.19 5.28
C ASP A 329 25.92 -1.54 5.96
N GLY A 330 24.72 -2.07 5.72
CA GLY A 330 23.44 -1.56 6.25
C GLY A 330 22.96 -0.29 5.54
N LEU A 331 23.49 0.02 4.38
CA LEU A 331 22.99 1.05 3.48
C LEU A 331 22.07 0.44 2.43
N MET A 332 21.07 1.18 2.05
CA MET A 332 20.21 0.85 0.89
C MET A 332 21.00 1.19 -0.38
N ASP A 333 21.08 0.26 -1.29
CA ASP A 333 21.55 0.47 -2.66
C ASP A 333 20.40 0.34 -3.65
N LEU A 334 20.16 1.42 -4.40
CA LEU A 334 19.22 1.44 -5.51
C LEU A 334 20.02 1.66 -6.79
N SER A 335 20.09 0.63 -7.63
CA SER A 335 20.86 0.68 -8.85
C SER A 335 19.98 0.54 -10.10
N PHE A 336 20.36 1.24 -11.17
CA PHE A 336 19.74 1.22 -12.48
C PHE A 336 20.80 0.83 -13.50
N ARG A 337 20.70 -0.36 -14.03
CA ARG A 337 21.61 -0.85 -15.08
C ARG A 337 20.91 -0.86 -16.41
N PHE A 338 21.34 -0.03 -17.33
CA PHE A 338 20.81 0.00 -18.68
C PHE A 338 21.61 -0.95 -19.58
N ARG A 339 20.93 -1.92 -20.20
CA ARG A 339 21.50 -2.86 -21.17
C ARG A 339 21.50 -2.30 -22.59
N ASP A 340 20.51 -1.50 -22.95
CA ASP A 340 20.41 -0.71 -24.18
C ASP A 340 19.91 0.66 -23.79
N LEU A 341 20.55 1.73 -24.28
CA LEU A 341 20.11 3.06 -23.90
C LEU A 341 20.31 4.14 -24.96
N GLU A 342 19.51 5.16 -24.79
CA GLU A 342 19.68 6.47 -25.42
C GLU A 342 19.62 7.57 -24.32
N VAL A 343 20.55 8.50 -24.35
CA VAL A 343 20.51 9.71 -23.54
C VAL A 343 20.11 10.88 -24.42
N ILE A 344 19.03 11.56 -24.05
CA ILE A 344 18.44 12.64 -24.82
C ILE A 344 18.41 13.90 -23.93
N HIS A 345 18.81 15.05 -24.46
CA HIS A 345 18.65 16.30 -23.76
C HIS A 345 17.20 16.80 -23.87
N GLU A 346 16.66 17.41 -22.81
CA GLU A 346 15.24 17.85 -22.73
C GLU A 346 14.77 18.76 -23.88
N ASN A 347 15.69 19.51 -24.50
CA ASN A 347 15.42 20.44 -25.59
C ASN A 347 15.89 19.92 -26.97
N ASP A 348 16.16 18.63 -27.10
CA ASP A 348 16.62 18.03 -28.36
C ASP A 348 15.98 16.64 -28.51
N ASP A 349 15.59 16.28 -29.72
CA ASP A 349 15.04 14.93 -30.01
C ASP A 349 16.12 13.93 -30.45
N ARG A 350 17.37 14.41 -30.66
CA ARG A 350 18.48 13.57 -31.08
C ARG A 350 19.19 12.97 -29.87
N PRO A 351 19.53 11.66 -29.91
CA PRO A 351 20.32 11.07 -28.84
C PRO A 351 21.72 11.67 -28.80
N MET A 352 22.13 12.09 -27.61
CA MET A 352 23.50 12.56 -27.32
C MET A 352 24.45 11.40 -27.11
N LEU A 353 23.96 10.34 -26.46
CA LEU A 353 24.68 9.12 -26.19
C LEU A 353 23.79 7.95 -26.54
N THR A 354 24.39 6.89 -27.08
CA THR A 354 23.75 5.60 -27.31
C THR A 354 24.71 4.47 -26.94
N GLY A 355 24.16 3.36 -26.47
CA GLY A 355 25.03 2.22 -26.17
C GLY A 355 24.45 1.25 -25.18
N GLN A 356 25.35 0.63 -24.42
CA GLN A 356 25.05 -0.42 -23.44
C GLN A 356 25.85 -0.14 -22.16
N ASP A 357 25.45 -0.81 -21.07
CA ASP A 357 26.19 -0.88 -19.81
C ASP A 357 26.46 0.49 -19.15
N LEU A 358 25.36 1.23 -18.94
CA LEU A 358 25.37 2.37 -18.03
C LEU A 358 24.76 1.95 -16.70
N LEU A 359 25.48 2.21 -15.62
CA LEU A 359 25.04 1.97 -14.25
C LEU A 359 24.89 3.32 -13.52
N LEU A 360 23.69 3.55 -12.98
CA LEU A 360 23.43 4.58 -11.99
C LEU A 360 23.21 3.90 -10.65
N SER A 361 23.84 4.38 -9.58
CA SER A 361 23.62 3.90 -8.21
C SER A 361 23.28 5.02 -7.26
N ILE A 362 22.42 4.74 -6.30
CA ILE A 362 21.95 5.66 -5.28
C ILE A 362 22.02 4.96 -3.93
N GLY A 363 22.97 5.36 -3.11
CA GLY A 363 23.14 4.86 -1.75
C GLY A 363 22.44 5.73 -0.70
N GLY A 364 21.95 5.12 0.37
CA GLY A 364 21.31 5.83 1.45
C GLY A 364 21.03 4.99 2.69
N ASP A 365 20.46 5.60 3.73
CA ASP A 365 20.15 4.93 5.00
C ASP A 365 18.81 4.13 4.99
N GLY A 366 18.25 3.85 3.82
CA GLY A 366 16.98 3.13 3.65
C GLY A 366 15.73 3.93 4.03
N ARG A 367 15.86 5.15 4.52
CA ARG A 367 14.75 5.98 4.94
C ARG A 367 14.02 6.59 3.74
N ILE A 368 12.75 6.26 3.56
CA ILE A 368 11.93 6.77 2.45
C ILE A 368 11.47 8.20 2.72
N LEU A 369 10.99 8.49 3.93
CA LEU A 369 10.43 9.81 4.25
C LEU A 369 11.52 10.79 4.66
N PRO A 370 11.53 12.01 4.09
CA PRO A 370 12.48 13.04 4.49
C PRO A 370 12.27 13.42 5.96
N ASN A 371 13.32 13.36 6.74
CA ASN A 371 13.34 13.90 8.10
C ASN A 371 13.96 15.30 8.08
N PRO A 372 13.19 16.38 8.37
CA PRO A 372 13.71 17.74 8.33
C PRO A 372 14.84 18.00 9.34
N GLU A 373 14.95 17.17 10.39
CA GLU A 373 15.99 17.31 11.42
C GLU A 373 17.31 16.59 11.05
N GLN A 374 17.31 15.76 10.00
CA GLN A 374 18.44 14.94 9.59
C GLN A 374 18.75 15.15 8.09
N ILE A 375 19.10 16.37 7.71
CA ILE A 375 19.43 16.73 6.32
C ILE A 375 20.79 16.13 5.87
N ASN A 376 21.62 15.67 6.80
CA ASN A 376 22.98 15.14 6.54
C ASN A 376 22.99 13.59 6.49
N LEU A 377 22.10 12.99 5.74
CA LEU A 377 22.16 11.56 5.50
C LEU A 377 23.25 11.26 4.46
N SER A 378 24.02 10.22 4.71
CA SER A 378 24.96 9.62 3.75
C SER A 378 24.22 9.30 2.48
N ARG A 379 24.36 10.13 1.46
CA ARG A 379 23.77 9.91 0.13
C ARG A 379 24.92 9.82 -0.84
N GLU A 380 24.95 8.70 -1.50
CA GLU A 380 25.93 8.43 -2.52
C GLU A 380 25.21 8.37 -3.85
N PHE A 381 25.78 8.99 -4.85
CA PHE A 381 25.32 8.88 -6.23
C PHE A 381 26.50 8.43 -7.08
N GLY A 382 26.34 7.30 -7.74
CA GLY A 382 27.31 6.73 -8.65
C GLY A 382 26.81 6.75 -10.09
N LEU A 383 27.71 7.03 -11.01
CA LEU A 383 27.54 6.85 -12.44
C LEU A 383 28.74 6.09 -12.98
N GLN A 384 28.51 5.00 -13.69
CA GLN A 384 29.54 4.23 -14.38
C GLN A 384 29.14 3.99 -15.83
N ILE A 385 30.05 4.28 -16.74
CA ILE A 385 29.90 4.14 -18.17
C ILE A 385 31.07 3.30 -18.66
N GLU A 386 30.79 2.14 -19.26
CA GLU A 386 31.85 1.35 -19.87
C GLU A 386 32.31 1.95 -21.20
N ALA A 387 31.37 2.09 -22.15
CA ALA A 387 31.60 2.74 -23.44
C ALA A 387 30.28 3.13 -24.09
N LEU A 388 30.00 4.44 -24.18
CA LEU A 388 28.84 4.95 -24.87
C LEU A 388 29.26 5.67 -26.15
N SER A 389 28.59 5.39 -27.24
CA SER A 389 28.79 6.07 -28.51
C SER A 389 28.21 7.49 -28.45
N VAL A 390 28.99 8.46 -28.92
CA VAL A 390 28.59 9.84 -29.16
C VAL A 390 28.31 10.01 -30.66
N PRO A 391 27.04 10.01 -31.10
CA PRO A 391 26.70 10.10 -32.54
C PRO A 391 27.04 11.43 -33.18
N ASP A 392 27.09 12.50 -32.38
CA ASP A 392 27.37 13.86 -32.86
C ASP A 392 28.01 14.70 -31.74
N LEU A 393 29.31 14.92 -31.84
CA LEU A 393 30.07 15.73 -30.88
C LEU A 393 29.57 17.17 -30.77
N SER A 394 28.95 17.72 -31.81
CA SER A 394 28.41 19.09 -31.76
C SER A 394 27.37 19.29 -30.67
N LEU A 395 26.67 18.23 -30.25
CA LEU A 395 25.69 18.26 -29.16
C LEU A 395 26.33 18.61 -27.81
N PHE A 396 27.62 18.34 -27.65
CA PHE A 396 28.38 18.65 -26.45
C PHE A 396 28.90 20.08 -26.40
N GLN A 397 28.80 20.86 -27.50
CA GLN A 397 29.22 22.27 -27.54
C GLN A 397 28.56 23.09 -26.43
N ARG A 398 27.33 22.75 -26.05
CA ARG A 398 26.56 23.45 -24.99
C ARG A 398 27.18 23.35 -23.59
N TYR A 399 28.06 22.37 -23.34
CA TYR A 399 28.74 22.17 -22.07
C TYR A 399 30.14 22.78 -22.03
N ILE A 400 30.61 23.25 -23.17
CA ILE A 400 31.94 23.90 -23.26
C ILE A 400 31.78 25.37 -22.85
N PRO A 401 32.49 25.83 -21.83
CA PRO A 401 32.42 27.22 -21.43
C PRO A 401 32.85 28.14 -22.59
N GLU A 402 32.13 29.22 -22.86
CA GLU A 402 32.40 30.19 -23.95
C GLU A 402 33.84 30.76 -23.93
N LYS A 403 34.46 30.81 -22.77
CA LYS A 403 35.85 31.30 -22.57
C LYS A 403 36.94 30.32 -23.01
N TRP A 404 36.56 29.07 -23.32
CA TRP A 404 37.51 28.09 -23.79
C TRP A 404 37.66 28.22 -25.31
N PRO A 405 38.92 28.18 -25.83
CA PRO A 405 39.14 28.21 -27.28
C PRO A 405 38.93 26.84 -27.91
N LEU A 406 37.71 26.30 -27.74
CA LEU A 406 37.34 24.95 -28.19
C LEU A 406 35.91 25.01 -28.75
N SER A 407 35.74 24.61 -29.97
CA SER A 407 34.43 24.52 -30.64
C SER A 407 34.30 23.15 -31.30
N LEU A 408 33.17 22.49 -31.03
CA LEU A 408 32.82 21.19 -31.58
C LEU A 408 31.78 21.39 -32.68
N TYR A 409 32.09 21.05 -33.92
CA TYR A 409 31.21 21.22 -35.08
C TYR A 409 30.55 19.91 -35.50
N GLY A 410 31.10 18.77 -35.13
CA GLY A 410 30.59 17.46 -35.46
C GLY A 410 31.59 16.35 -35.16
N GLY A 411 31.30 15.14 -35.63
CA GLY A 411 32.14 13.97 -35.47
C GLY A 411 31.57 12.92 -34.54
N LEU A 412 32.19 11.79 -34.55
CA LEU A 412 31.84 10.61 -33.70
C LEU A 412 32.81 10.52 -32.52
N GLY A 413 32.30 10.06 -31.40
CA GLY A 413 33.11 9.84 -30.22
C GLY A 413 32.64 8.66 -29.39
N GLU A 414 33.39 8.36 -28.35
CA GLU A 414 33.09 7.34 -27.34
C GLU A 414 33.35 7.94 -25.98
N LEU A 415 32.35 7.84 -25.09
CA LEU A 415 32.40 8.31 -23.71
C LEU A 415 32.54 7.11 -22.79
N SER A 416 33.51 7.14 -21.90
CA SER A 416 33.70 6.12 -20.86
C SER A 416 34.14 6.76 -19.55
N GLY A 417 33.99 6.06 -18.43
CA GLY A 417 34.46 6.50 -17.12
C GLY A 417 33.40 6.42 -16.04
N GLY A 418 33.64 7.15 -14.95
CA GLY A 418 32.77 7.11 -13.79
C GLY A 418 32.70 8.44 -13.04
N MET A 419 31.68 8.57 -12.24
CA MET A 419 31.50 9.66 -11.31
C MET A 419 30.94 9.11 -10.00
N MET A 420 31.51 9.51 -8.88
CA MET A 420 31.00 9.25 -7.54
C MET A 420 30.82 10.56 -6.81
N LEU A 421 29.62 10.78 -6.31
CA LEU A 421 29.27 11.94 -5.49
C LEU A 421 28.86 11.46 -4.10
N THR A 422 29.54 11.95 -3.09
CA THR A 422 29.19 11.75 -1.68
C THR A 422 28.96 13.12 -1.03
N PRO A 423 28.39 13.20 0.18
CA PRO A 423 28.22 14.48 0.89
C PRO A 423 29.53 15.22 1.15
N GLU A 424 30.67 14.51 1.19
CA GLU A 424 31.96 15.03 1.59
C GLU A 424 32.91 15.25 0.42
N ALA A 425 32.71 14.54 -0.70
CA ALA A 425 33.62 14.56 -1.83
C ALA A 425 32.92 14.28 -3.16
N TYR A 426 33.57 14.61 -4.24
CA TYR A 426 33.23 14.14 -5.56
C TYR A 426 34.51 13.59 -6.23
N ASP A 427 34.33 12.49 -6.95
CA ASP A 427 35.35 11.90 -7.80
C ASP A 427 34.78 11.75 -9.22
N VAL A 428 35.49 12.21 -10.21
CA VAL A 428 35.08 12.18 -11.62
C VAL A 428 36.27 11.82 -12.49
N ASP A 429 36.14 10.66 -13.13
CA ASP A 429 37.10 10.17 -14.11
C ASP A 429 36.35 9.83 -15.40
N MET A 430 36.26 10.78 -16.32
CA MET A 430 35.54 10.67 -17.58
C MET A 430 36.44 10.90 -18.76
N ALA A 431 36.40 10.04 -19.76
CA ALA A 431 37.18 10.14 -20.97
C ALA A 431 36.28 10.20 -22.19
N LEU A 432 36.47 11.20 -23.04
CA LEU A 432 35.83 11.32 -24.35
C LEU A 432 36.90 11.10 -25.42
N ASN A 433 36.81 9.97 -26.12
CA ASN A 433 37.68 9.62 -27.20
C ASN A 433 37.02 9.89 -28.55
N SER A 434 37.72 10.49 -29.49
CA SER A 434 37.19 10.74 -30.83
C SER A 434 38.26 10.39 -31.89
N ASN A 435 37.83 9.69 -32.93
CA ASN A 435 38.68 9.39 -34.07
C ASN A 435 38.43 10.31 -35.27
N GLU A 436 37.29 11.01 -35.27
CA GLU A 436 36.82 11.88 -36.40
C GLU A 436 36.14 13.09 -35.84
N ALA A 437 36.87 13.97 -35.13
CA ALA A 437 36.32 15.18 -34.57
C ALA A 437 36.64 16.39 -35.44
N ASP A 438 35.60 17.17 -35.81
CA ASP A 438 35.74 18.50 -36.34
C ASP A 438 35.90 19.49 -35.20
N ILE A 439 37.13 19.84 -34.89
CA ILE A 439 37.50 20.72 -33.76
C ILE A 439 38.22 21.95 -34.28
N CYS A 440 37.84 23.11 -33.79
CA CYS A 440 38.55 24.37 -34.00
C CYS A 440 38.85 25.08 -32.67
#